data_a5fecd5ca8e491c4e9789517c470e64f
#
_entry.id   a5fecd5ca8e491c4e9789517c470e64f
#
_cell.length_a   1.000
_cell.length_b   1.000
_cell.length_c   1.000
_cell.angle_alpha   90.00
_cell.angle_beta   90.00
_cell.angle_gamma   90.00
#
_symmetry.space_group_name_H-M   'P 1'
#
loop_
_entity.id
_entity.type
_entity.pdbx_description
1 polymer ?
#
loop_
_entity_poly.entity_id
_entity_poly.type
_entity_poly.pdbx_seq_one_letter_code
_entity_poly.pdbx_strand_id
1 'polypeptide(L)'
;VGTRGFFPSSLCESGRAEILAALEKQGIKAVILPADATPRFGAVESLKEARACADLFIKHKDEIEGVLVTLPNFGDERAISNVLRWADLKVPVLVHAWSDDNDKLGIECRRDSFCGKMSCCNNLRQYGISYSLTTLHTDTARSTTFTADLKRFVGTCKVVKKLKNLRVGA
;
A
#
# COMPACT_ATOMS: atom_id res chain seq x y z
N VAL A 1 3.20 0.70 -3.68
CA VAL A 1 2.76 -0.38 -4.57
C VAL A 1 3.76 -1.52 -4.46
N GLY A 2 3.29 -2.73 -4.07
CA GLY A 2 4.09 -3.95 -4.07
C GLY A 2 3.95 -4.69 -5.38
N THR A 3 5.03 -5.36 -5.83
CA THR A 3 5.00 -6.19 -7.04
C THR A 3 5.91 -7.40 -6.90
N ARG A 4 5.70 -8.40 -7.77
CA ARG A 4 6.59 -9.53 -7.97
C ARG A 4 6.80 -9.75 -9.47
N GLY A 5 8.07 -9.90 -9.86
CA GLY A 5 8.54 -9.92 -11.25
C GLY A 5 7.95 -11.01 -12.13
N PHE A 6 7.39 -12.04 -11.53
CA PHE A 6 6.67 -13.10 -12.22
C PHE A 6 5.37 -12.61 -12.91
N PHE A 7 4.77 -11.55 -12.40
CA PHE A 7 3.49 -11.02 -12.92
C PHE A 7 3.72 -9.89 -13.93
N PRO A 8 2.75 -9.62 -14.84
CA PRO A 8 2.86 -8.55 -15.82
C PRO A 8 3.07 -7.18 -15.18
N SER A 9 3.99 -6.38 -15.73
CA SER A 9 4.25 -5.01 -15.27
C SER A 9 3.08 -4.06 -15.51
N SER A 10 2.26 -4.34 -16.53
CA SER A 10 1.02 -3.59 -16.82
C SER A 10 0.02 -3.57 -15.66
N LEU A 11 0.03 -4.60 -14.80
CA LEU A 11 -0.78 -4.62 -13.58
C LEU A 11 -0.32 -3.57 -12.57
N CYS A 12 1.00 -3.29 -12.51
CA CYS A 12 1.53 -2.24 -11.64
C CYS A 12 1.18 -0.86 -12.17
N GLU A 13 1.27 -0.67 -13.49
CA GLU A 13 0.94 0.59 -14.16
C GLU A 13 -0.54 0.94 -13.93
N SER A 14 -1.44 0.05 -14.33
CA SER A 14 -2.89 0.26 -14.18
C SER A 14 -3.30 0.40 -12.71
N GLY A 15 -2.80 -0.48 -11.83
CA GLY A 15 -3.09 -0.44 -10.39
C GLY A 15 -2.59 0.85 -9.74
N ARG A 16 -1.40 1.34 -10.12
CA ARG A 16 -0.89 2.64 -9.68
C ARG A 16 -1.80 3.79 -10.11
N ALA A 17 -2.18 3.84 -11.39
CA ALA A 17 -3.02 4.90 -11.91
C ALA A 17 -4.37 4.95 -11.21
N GLU A 18 -5.01 3.81 -11.02
CA GLU A 18 -6.32 3.73 -10.38
C GLU A 18 -6.28 4.06 -8.89
N ILE A 19 -5.24 3.64 -8.16
CA ILE A 19 -5.07 4.01 -6.75
C ILE A 19 -4.85 5.51 -6.61
N LEU A 20 -4.00 6.11 -7.43
CA LEU A 20 -3.77 7.56 -7.39
C LEU A 20 -5.04 8.34 -7.66
N ALA A 21 -5.84 7.94 -8.66
CA ALA A 21 -7.14 8.55 -8.94
C ALA A 21 -8.14 8.39 -7.78
N ALA A 22 -8.13 7.24 -7.09
CA ALA A 22 -8.98 7.03 -5.93
C ALA A 22 -8.57 7.92 -4.74
N LEU A 23 -7.26 8.09 -4.51
CA LEU A 23 -6.73 8.97 -3.47
C LEU A 23 -7.05 10.45 -3.76
N GLU A 24 -6.84 10.89 -5.01
CA GLU A 24 -7.13 12.25 -5.46
C GLU A 24 -8.61 12.62 -5.25
N LYS A 25 -9.53 11.72 -5.61
CA LYS A 25 -10.98 11.91 -5.37
C LYS A 25 -11.34 12.12 -3.89
N GLN A 26 -10.50 11.64 -2.97
CA GLN A 26 -10.67 11.83 -1.53
C GLN A 26 -9.86 13.01 -0.99
N GLY A 27 -9.21 13.78 -1.85
CA GLY A 27 -8.33 14.91 -1.46
C GLY A 27 -7.06 14.45 -0.73
N ILE A 28 -6.61 13.21 -0.95
CA ILE A 28 -5.43 12.64 -0.31
C ILE A 28 -4.22 12.89 -1.21
N LYS A 29 -3.24 13.62 -0.70
CA LYS A 29 -1.94 13.79 -1.34
C LYS A 29 -1.09 12.52 -1.11
N ALA A 30 -0.59 11.93 -2.18
CA ALA A 30 0.23 10.73 -2.11
C ALA A 30 1.73 11.05 -2.16
N VAL A 31 2.50 10.47 -1.23
CA VAL A 31 3.95 10.36 -1.30
C VAL A 31 4.26 8.96 -1.83
N ILE A 32 4.75 8.86 -3.05
CA ILE A 32 4.95 7.60 -3.78
C ILE A 32 6.16 7.72 -4.69
N LEU A 33 6.93 6.63 -4.87
CA LEU A 33 8.06 6.62 -5.82
C LEU A 33 7.60 7.07 -7.22
N PRO A 34 8.40 7.86 -7.94
CA PRO A 34 8.14 8.15 -9.35
C PRO A 34 7.97 6.86 -10.17
N ALA A 35 7.21 6.92 -11.26
CA ALA A 35 6.95 5.73 -12.07
C ALA A 35 8.23 5.15 -12.71
N ASP A 36 9.17 6.00 -13.02
CA ASP A 36 10.47 5.67 -13.62
C ASP A 36 11.54 5.27 -12.59
N ALA A 37 11.24 5.37 -11.29
CA ALA A 37 12.18 5.02 -10.21
C ALA A 37 12.46 3.51 -10.11
N THR A 38 11.60 2.68 -10.66
CA THR A 38 11.77 1.22 -10.72
C THR A 38 11.30 0.68 -12.08
N PRO A 39 11.80 -0.51 -12.49
CA PRO A 39 11.37 -1.12 -13.77
C PRO A 39 9.87 -1.42 -13.86
N ARG A 40 9.14 -1.31 -12.75
CA ARG A 40 7.72 -1.65 -12.65
C ARG A 40 6.89 -0.48 -12.11
N PHE A 41 7.01 0.67 -12.77
CA PHE A 41 6.19 1.87 -12.50
C PHE A 41 6.21 2.32 -11.04
N GLY A 42 7.40 2.35 -10.42
CA GLY A 42 7.57 2.76 -9.02
C GLY A 42 7.05 1.75 -7.99
N ALA A 43 6.71 0.54 -8.40
CA ALA A 43 6.41 -0.56 -7.48
C ALA A 43 7.70 -1.18 -6.92
N VAL A 44 7.62 -1.77 -5.72
CA VAL A 44 8.78 -2.33 -5.01
C VAL A 44 8.76 -3.85 -5.00
N GLU A 45 9.91 -4.45 -5.27
CA GLU A 45 10.15 -5.90 -5.23
C GLU A 45 11.51 -6.22 -4.58
N SER A 46 12.54 -5.51 -4.96
CA SER A 46 13.91 -5.75 -4.50
C SER A 46 14.26 -4.96 -3.23
N LEU A 47 15.33 -5.38 -2.53
CA LEU A 47 15.86 -4.62 -1.39
C LEU A 47 16.29 -3.20 -1.77
N LYS A 48 16.84 -3.02 -2.98
CA LYS A 48 17.24 -1.70 -3.49
C LYS A 48 16.04 -0.77 -3.65
N GLU A 49 14.97 -1.26 -4.24
CA GLU A 49 13.72 -0.50 -4.42
C GLU A 49 13.03 -0.23 -3.10
N ALA A 50 13.04 -1.22 -2.19
CA ALA A 50 12.52 -1.04 -0.83
C ALA A 50 13.28 0.05 -0.08
N ARG A 51 14.63 0.11 -0.23
CA ARG A 51 15.44 1.17 0.37
C ARG A 51 15.09 2.54 -0.21
N ALA A 52 15.01 2.66 -1.52
CA ALA A 52 14.63 3.92 -2.18
C ALA A 52 13.24 4.42 -1.72
N CYS A 53 12.29 3.51 -1.56
CA CYS A 53 10.95 3.85 -1.05
C CYS A 53 10.99 4.28 0.42
N ALA A 54 11.76 3.59 1.27
CA ALA A 54 11.92 3.95 2.66
C ALA A 54 12.59 5.33 2.82
N ASP A 55 13.63 5.62 2.04
CA ASP A 55 14.34 6.90 2.07
C ASP A 55 13.41 8.05 1.63
N LEU A 56 12.56 7.82 0.62
CA LEU A 56 11.50 8.77 0.26
C LEU A 56 10.54 9.03 1.42
N PHE A 57 10.09 7.98 2.10
CA PHE A 57 9.19 8.10 3.25
C PHE A 57 9.85 8.83 4.42
N ILE A 58 11.12 8.55 4.71
CA ILE A 58 11.90 9.26 5.75
C ILE A 58 12.00 10.76 5.43
N LYS A 59 12.27 11.09 4.15
CA LYS A 59 12.35 12.49 3.70
C LYS A 59 11.05 13.25 3.93
N HIS A 60 9.90 12.58 3.82
CA HIS A 60 8.56 13.17 3.96
C HIS A 60 7.84 12.75 5.25
N LYS A 61 8.58 12.26 6.27
CA LYS A 61 8.01 11.66 7.49
C LYS A 61 6.99 12.53 8.21
N ASP A 62 7.21 13.85 8.21
CA ASP A 62 6.38 14.81 8.92
C ASP A 62 5.06 15.12 8.17
N GLU A 63 5.00 14.78 6.86
CA GLU A 63 3.83 14.94 6.01
C GLU A 63 2.97 13.67 5.97
N ILE A 64 3.56 12.49 6.24
CA ILE A 64 2.88 11.20 6.10
C ILE A 64 2.07 10.89 7.36
N GLU A 65 0.75 10.82 7.21
CA GLU A 65 -0.18 10.50 8.30
C GLU A 65 -0.63 9.04 8.31
N GLY A 66 -0.41 8.30 7.23
CA GLY A 66 -0.75 6.89 7.08
C GLY A 66 -0.10 6.27 5.85
N VAL A 67 -0.02 4.95 5.80
CA VAL A 67 0.53 4.22 4.65
C VAL A 67 -0.52 3.28 4.08
N LEU A 68 -0.79 3.42 2.78
CA LEU A 68 -1.58 2.47 2.01
C LEU A 68 -0.64 1.51 1.28
N VAL A 69 -0.65 0.25 1.67
CA VAL A 69 -0.05 -0.85 0.89
C VAL A 69 -1.10 -1.30 -0.11
N THR A 70 -0.75 -1.31 -1.40
CA THR A 70 -1.62 -1.82 -2.46
C THR A 70 -0.91 -2.87 -3.30
N LEU A 71 -1.59 -3.96 -3.58
CA LEU A 71 -1.07 -5.13 -4.26
C LEU A 71 -1.84 -5.36 -5.57
N PRO A 72 -1.37 -4.79 -6.71
CA PRO A 72 -1.98 -5.01 -8.02
C PRO A 72 -1.73 -6.44 -8.54
N ASN A 73 -0.74 -7.12 -7.98
CA ASN A 73 -0.47 -8.55 -8.11
C ASN A 73 -0.02 -9.09 -6.74
N PHE A 74 0.54 -10.31 -6.70
CA PHE A 74 0.98 -10.96 -5.46
C PHE A 74 1.85 -10.04 -4.57
N GLY A 75 2.71 -9.22 -5.16
CA GLY A 75 3.65 -8.38 -4.43
C GLY A 75 4.87 -9.13 -3.89
N ASP A 76 5.83 -8.39 -3.32
CA ASP A 76 6.91 -8.96 -2.52
C ASP A 76 6.74 -8.53 -1.06
N GLU A 77 6.40 -9.49 -0.21
CA GLU A 77 6.10 -9.29 1.20
C GLU A 77 7.31 -8.79 2.00
N ARG A 78 8.52 -9.20 1.61
CA ARG A 78 9.76 -8.77 2.28
C ARG A 78 10.12 -7.35 1.91
N ALA A 79 9.98 -6.99 0.63
CA ALA A 79 10.22 -5.62 0.19
C ALA A 79 9.28 -4.64 0.90
N ILE A 80 7.98 -4.95 0.96
CA ILE A 80 6.98 -4.13 1.65
C ILE A 80 7.30 -4.00 3.14
N SER A 81 7.57 -5.11 3.82
CA SER A 81 7.89 -5.11 5.25
C SER A 81 9.18 -4.33 5.54
N ASN A 82 10.18 -4.44 4.69
CA ASN A 82 11.43 -3.68 4.81
C ASN A 82 11.22 -2.17 4.61
N VAL A 83 10.39 -1.74 3.63
CA VAL A 83 10.02 -0.32 3.48
C VAL A 83 9.48 0.22 4.80
N LEU A 84 8.47 -0.45 5.36
CA LEU A 84 7.79 0.03 6.57
C LEU A 84 8.71 -0.02 7.80
N ARG A 85 9.51 -1.08 7.93
CA ARG A 85 10.48 -1.22 9.02
C ARG A 85 11.55 -0.13 8.97
N TRP A 86 12.12 0.12 7.79
CA TRP A 86 13.21 1.10 7.65
C TRP A 86 12.74 2.54 7.73
N ALA A 87 11.54 2.83 7.23
CA ALA A 87 10.94 4.16 7.35
C ALA A 87 10.49 4.48 8.77
N ASP A 88 10.06 3.47 9.52
CA ASP A 88 9.65 3.53 10.94
C ASP A 88 8.72 4.71 11.29
N LEU A 89 7.75 5.01 10.46
CA LEU A 89 6.90 6.21 10.56
C LEU A 89 5.96 6.20 11.77
N LYS A 90 5.66 5.02 12.34
CA LYS A 90 4.70 4.87 13.45
C LYS A 90 3.32 5.45 13.15
N VAL A 91 2.85 5.27 11.93
CA VAL A 91 1.53 5.70 11.46
C VAL A 91 0.65 4.49 11.10
N PRO A 92 -0.68 4.66 11.03
CA PRO A 92 -1.56 3.57 10.58
C PRO A 92 -1.16 3.04 9.21
N VAL A 93 -1.33 1.73 9.03
CA VAL A 93 -1.10 1.03 7.75
C VAL A 93 -2.40 0.36 7.33
N LEU A 94 -2.83 0.56 6.09
CA LEU A 94 -3.95 -0.13 5.46
C LEU A 94 -3.43 -1.04 4.35
N VAL A 95 -3.85 -2.30 4.32
CA VAL A 95 -3.45 -3.26 3.26
C VAL A 95 -4.62 -3.54 2.34
N HIS A 96 -4.46 -3.19 1.08
CA HIS A 96 -5.38 -3.41 -0.03
C HIS A 96 -4.77 -4.38 -1.05
N ALA A 97 -5.62 -5.20 -1.67
CA ALA A 97 -5.25 -6.08 -2.78
C ALA A 97 -6.36 -6.04 -3.85
N TRP A 98 -5.95 -6.20 -5.09
CA TRP A 98 -6.84 -6.19 -6.24
C TRP A 98 -7.53 -7.53 -6.44
N SER A 99 -8.79 -7.52 -6.89
CA SER A 99 -9.48 -8.74 -7.30
C SER A 99 -8.90 -9.27 -8.60
N ASP A 100 -8.82 -10.59 -8.73
CA ASP A 100 -8.62 -11.21 -10.03
C ASP A 100 -9.82 -10.97 -10.93
N ASP A 101 -9.58 -10.95 -12.22
CA ASP A 101 -10.59 -10.95 -13.27
C ASP A 101 -10.85 -12.41 -13.66
N ASN A 102 -12.06 -12.88 -13.46
CA ASN A 102 -12.43 -14.28 -13.70
C ASN A 102 -12.18 -14.75 -15.15
N ASP A 103 -12.14 -13.80 -16.10
CA ASP A 103 -11.86 -14.07 -17.50
C ASP A 103 -10.35 -14.01 -17.83
N LYS A 104 -9.50 -13.68 -16.83
CA LYS A 104 -8.05 -13.46 -16.97
C LYS A 104 -7.25 -14.21 -15.90
N LEU A 105 -7.45 -15.52 -15.81
CA LEU A 105 -6.76 -16.37 -14.83
C LEU A 105 -5.50 -17.06 -15.39
N GLY A 106 -5.17 -16.85 -16.65
CA GLY A 106 -3.91 -17.29 -17.25
C GLY A 106 -2.70 -16.65 -16.58
N ILE A 107 -1.55 -17.35 -16.65
CA ILE A 107 -0.30 -16.91 -16.00
C ILE A 107 0.16 -15.54 -16.47
N GLU A 108 -0.19 -15.18 -17.71
CA GLU A 108 0.16 -13.92 -18.38
C GLU A 108 -0.71 -12.74 -17.93
N CYS A 109 -1.77 -12.95 -17.14
CA CYS A 109 -2.70 -11.88 -16.79
C CYS A 109 -3.26 -11.95 -15.37
N ARG A 110 -3.13 -13.09 -14.67
CA ARG A 110 -3.62 -13.24 -13.29
C ARG A 110 -2.85 -12.37 -12.32
N ARG A 111 -3.48 -12.05 -11.20
CA ARG A 111 -2.92 -11.20 -10.16
C ARG A 111 -2.41 -11.97 -8.95
N ASP A 112 -3.10 -13.00 -8.52
CA ASP A 112 -2.85 -13.74 -7.26
C ASP A 112 -2.76 -12.80 -6.03
N SER A 113 -3.39 -11.64 -6.08
CA SER A 113 -3.25 -10.59 -5.06
C SER A 113 -3.84 -10.99 -3.72
N PHE A 114 -4.85 -11.87 -3.71
CA PHE A 114 -5.41 -12.43 -2.47
C PHE A 114 -4.34 -13.20 -1.67
N CYS A 115 -3.65 -14.13 -2.33
CA CYS A 115 -2.55 -14.89 -1.73
C CYS A 115 -1.41 -13.94 -1.30
N GLY A 116 -1.09 -12.96 -2.15
CA GLY A 116 -0.09 -11.95 -1.84
C GLY A 116 -0.43 -11.11 -0.62
N LYS A 117 -1.70 -10.75 -0.43
CA LYS A 117 -2.16 -10.04 0.76
C LYS A 117 -1.98 -10.87 2.03
N MET A 118 -2.32 -12.16 1.99
CA MET A 118 -2.09 -13.06 3.12
C MET A 118 -0.61 -13.13 3.49
N SER A 119 0.27 -13.31 2.49
CA SER A 119 1.72 -13.35 2.68
C SER A 119 2.26 -12.03 3.23
N CYS A 120 1.85 -10.90 2.65
CA CYS A 120 2.23 -9.58 3.11
C CYS A 120 1.82 -9.35 4.57
N CYS A 121 0.57 -9.62 4.92
CA CYS A 121 0.05 -9.45 6.28
C CYS A 121 0.78 -10.34 7.29
N ASN A 122 1.09 -11.59 6.92
CA ASN A 122 1.89 -12.49 7.76
C ASN A 122 3.29 -11.92 8.01
N ASN A 123 3.96 -11.40 6.98
CA ASN A 123 5.27 -10.77 7.14
C ASN A 123 5.21 -9.50 8.02
N LEU A 124 4.23 -8.63 7.80
CA LEU A 124 4.03 -7.44 8.64
C LEU A 124 3.89 -7.84 10.12
N ARG A 125 3.10 -8.89 10.41
CA ARG A 125 2.93 -9.41 11.76
C ARG A 125 4.25 -9.92 12.34
N GLN A 126 5.04 -10.68 11.57
CA GLN A 126 6.36 -11.17 12.01
C GLN A 126 7.33 -10.03 12.30
N TYR A 127 7.23 -8.92 11.58
CA TYR A 127 8.04 -7.71 11.79
C TYR A 127 7.50 -6.80 12.91
N GLY A 128 6.39 -7.18 13.57
CA GLY A 128 5.76 -6.38 14.61
C GLY A 128 5.10 -5.10 14.09
N ILE A 129 4.75 -5.05 12.82
CA ILE A 129 4.10 -3.91 12.19
C ILE A 129 2.59 -4.09 12.25
N SER A 130 1.91 -3.21 12.98
CA SER A 130 0.44 -3.19 13.03
C SER A 130 -0.16 -2.70 11.73
N TYR A 131 -1.25 -3.32 11.29
CA TYR A 131 -1.97 -2.95 10.07
C TYR A 131 -3.47 -3.17 10.21
N SER A 132 -4.23 -2.52 9.33
CA SER A 132 -5.66 -2.74 9.13
C SER A 132 -5.89 -3.34 7.75
N LEU A 133 -7.03 -4.01 7.59
CA LEU A 133 -7.47 -4.59 6.32
C LEU A 133 -8.63 -3.78 5.73
N THR A 134 -8.74 -3.83 4.40
CA THR A 134 -9.96 -3.41 3.69
C THR A 134 -11.12 -4.35 4.02
N THR A 135 -12.35 -3.87 3.91
CA THR A 135 -13.58 -4.63 4.20
C THR A 135 -13.65 -5.93 3.40
N LEU A 136 -13.34 -5.86 2.10
CA LEU A 136 -13.18 -7.04 1.26
C LEU A 136 -11.71 -7.46 1.20
N HIS A 137 -11.45 -8.77 1.10
CA HIS A 137 -10.09 -9.27 0.99
C HIS A 137 -9.39 -8.73 -0.27
N THR A 138 -10.10 -8.72 -1.38
CA THR A 138 -9.69 -8.10 -2.64
C THR A 138 -10.80 -7.21 -3.13
N ASP A 139 -10.45 -6.08 -3.75
CA ASP A 139 -11.41 -5.13 -4.30
C ASP A 139 -10.75 -4.27 -5.39
N THR A 140 -11.54 -3.61 -6.21
CA THR A 140 -11.04 -2.61 -7.16
C THR A 140 -10.92 -1.25 -6.48
N ALA A 141 -9.96 -0.43 -6.89
CA ALA A 141 -9.84 0.94 -6.36
C ALA A 141 -11.03 1.85 -6.72
N ARG A 142 -11.91 1.40 -7.62
CA ARG A 142 -13.09 2.16 -8.08
C ARG A 142 -14.35 1.83 -7.30
N SER A 143 -14.34 0.82 -6.44
CA SER A 143 -15.51 0.36 -5.70
C SER A 143 -15.96 1.36 -4.65
N THR A 144 -17.26 1.33 -4.35
CA THR A 144 -17.83 2.10 -3.24
C THR A 144 -17.35 1.61 -1.89
N THR A 145 -17.10 0.29 -1.77
CA THR A 145 -16.55 -0.35 -0.56
C THR A 145 -15.15 0.16 -0.26
N PHE A 146 -14.26 0.14 -1.26
CA PHE A 146 -12.90 0.68 -1.08
C PHE A 146 -12.91 2.19 -0.81
N THR A 147 -13.81 2.94 -1.43
CA THR A 147 -13.99 4.36 -1.12
C THR A 147 -14.38 4.59 0.35
N ALA A 148 -15.26 3.76 0.91
CA ALA A 148 -15.64 3.81 2.32
C ALA A 148 -14.46 3.41 3.24
N ASP A 149 -13.67 2.41 2.84
CA ASP A 149 -12.45 2.00 3.55
C ASP A 149 -11.41 3.13 3.60
N LEU A 150 -11.19 3.83 2.49
CA LEU A 150 -10.29 5.00 2.47
C LEU A 150 -10.77 6.11 3.41
N LYS A 151 -12.05 6.44 3.41
CA LYS A 151 -12.62 7.45 4.31
C LYS A 151 -12.41 7.08 5.78
N ARG A 152 -12.68 5.82 6.13
CA ARG A 152 -12.45 5.30 7.48
C ARG A 152 -10.97 5.35 7.86
N PHE A 153 -10.08 4.96 6.94
CA PHE A 153 -8.64 5.01 7.14
C PHE A 153 -8.12 6.42 7.38
N VAL A 154 -8.55 7.39 6.58
CA VAL A 154 -8.22 8.81 6.80
C VAL A 154 -8.69 9.30 8.17
N GLY A 155 -9.90 8.91 8.59
CA GLY A 155 -10.41 9.18 9.94
C GLY A 155 -9.48 8.62 11.02
N THR A 156 -9.05 7.37 10.87
CA THR A 156 -8.10 6.72 11.79
C THR A 156 -6.76 7.48 11.84
N CYS A 157 -6.20 7.85 10.69
CA CYS A 157 -4.95 8.62 10.62
C CYS A 157 -5.05 9.95 11.38
N LYS A 158 -6.15 10.69 11.17
CA LYS A 158 -6.41 11.96 11.88
C LYS A 158 -6.52 11.77 13.40
N VAL A 159 -7.19 10.72 13.85
CA VAL A 159 -7.32 10.41 15.29
C VAL A 159 -5.96 10.08 15.89
N VAL A 160 -5.18 9.19 15.25
CA VAL A 160 -3.84 8.81 15.72
C VAL A 160 -2.92 10.02 15.78
N LYS A 161 -2.93 10.87 14.75
CA LYS A 161 -2.13 12.10 14.75
C LYS A 161 -2.49 13.04 15.92
N LYS A 162 -3.78 13.23 16.19
CA LYS A 162 -4.24 14.06 17.29
C LYS A 162 -3.87 13.48 18.65
N LEU A 163 -4.01 12.16 18.83
CA LEU A 163 -3.65 11.50 20.09
C LEU A 163 -2.16 11.59 20.40
N LYS A 164 -1.29 11.49 19.39
CA LYS A 164 0.17 11.65 19.57
C LYS A 164 0.55 13.04 20.11
N ASN A 165 -0.26 14.05 19.82
CA ASN A 165 -0.02 15.42 20.23
C ASN A 165 -0.98 15.90 21.34
N LEU A 166 -1.70 14.96 21.96
CA LEU A 166 -2.66 15.28 23.02
C LEU A 166 -1.95 15.82 24.26
N ARG A 167 -2.36 16.99 24.71
CA ARG A 167 -1.97 17.58 25.99
C ARG A 167 -3.20 17.54 26.91
N VAL A 168 -3.11 16.81 28.01
CA VAL A 168 -4.14 16.81 29.04
C VAL A 168 -3.71 17.82 30.09
N GLY A 169 -4.53 18.87 30.28
CA GLY A 169 -4.34 19.81 31.39
C GLY A 169 -4.76 19.12 32.70
N ALA A 170 -3.93 19.25 33.73
CA ALA A 170 -4.26 18.89 35.12
C ALA A 170 -4.58 20.18 35.89
#